data_1f27a6b1cb84325815f548a294281578
#
_entry.id   1f27a6b1cb84325815f548a294281578
#
_cell.length_a   1.000
_cell.length_b   1.000
_cell.length_c   1.000
_cell.angle_alpha   90.00
_cell.angle_beta   90.00
_cell.angle_gamma   90.00
#
_symmetry.space_group_name_H-M   'P 1'
#
loop_
_entity.id
_entity.type
_entity.pdbx_description
1 polymer ?
#
loop_
_entity_poly.entity_id
_entity_poly.type
_entity_poly.pdbx_seq_one_letter_code
_entity_poly.pdbx_strand_id
1 'polypeptide(L)'
;MADQITKRSDNYSQWYNDLVVKADLAEQSPVRGCMVIKPYGYAIWEKMQHVLDSKFKETGAVNAYFPLFIPKSFFSREAEHVAGFAKECAVVTHHRLMNDPEGNGVVVDPSSKLEEELIVRPTSETIIWSTYKNWIKSWRDLPIMCNQWANVVRWEMRTRLFLRTAEFLWQEGHTAHATSQEAQEEAVKMVHVYADFARNYLALPVIVGHKSPNERFAGALDTLTIEAMMQDGKALQSGTSHFLGQNFAKSFDVQYTDKEGKQQYVWATSWGVSTRLMGALIMAHGDDNGLVLPPALAPIEVVMVPIYRSEEEHNAVLDKMNEIKKALEAAGHTVKIDDRDTLRPGFKFAEWELKGVPVRLALGARDLQNDTVEVHRRDTLEKKTVSLEGIDKYIEELLVDIQNNIYQKALDFRNSRIEKCDSWEEFKEKITQGKFLLCHWDGTAETEQKIKDETKATIRCIPVDSVVCKEEGTDIYSGKPSHERVVFAIAS
;
A
#
# COMPACT_ATOMS: atom_id res chain seq x y z
N MET A 1 -18.87 16.02 21.76
CA MET A 1 -17.76 15.08 21.91
C MET A 1 -17.41 14.58 20.52
N ALA A 2 -16.12 14.56 20.18
CA ALA A 2 -15.69 13.92 18.95
C ALA A 2 -16.13 12.44 18.98
N ASP A 3 -16.57 11.92 17.86
CA ASP A 3 -16.94 10.52 17.73
C ASP A 3 -15.77 9.64 18.17
N GLN A 4 -15.98 8.87 19.21
CA GLN A 4 -14.98 7.94 19.69
C GLN A 4 -14.98 6.69 18.80
N ILE A 5 -13.79 6.21 18.48
CA ILE A 5 -13.60 4.93 17.78
C ILE A 5 -13.50 3.80 18.80
N THR A 6 -13.85 2.61 18.38
CA THR A 6 -13.64 1.38 19.19
C THR A 6 -12.17 1.25 19.55
N LYS A 7 -11.84 0.78 20.74
CA LYS A 7 -10.46 0.58 21.15
C LYS A 7 -9.88 -0.68 20.47
N ARG A 8 -8.59 -0.65 20.15
CA ARG A 8 -7.89 -1.79 19.55
C ARG A 8 -7.98 -3.05 20.41
N SER A 9 -7.88 -2.89 21.74
CA SER A 9 -7.95 -4.00 22.69
C SER A 9 -9.34 -4.63 22.79
N ASP A 10 -10.40 -3.88 22.50
CA ASP A 10 -11.77 -4.39 22.58
C ASP A 10 -12.17 -5.13 21.29
N ASN A 11 -11.86 -4.56 20.13
CA ASN A 11 -12.12 -5.16 18.83
C ASN A 11 -11.27 -4.49 17.77
N TYR A 12 -10.16 -5.11 17.40
CA TYR A 12 -9.19 -4.56 16.45
C TYR A 12 -9.80 -4.33 15.05
N SER A 13 -10.62 -5.27 14.59
CA SER A 13 -11.28 -5.15 13.28
C SER A 13 -12.27 -3.98 13.26
N GLN A 14 -13.07 -3.81 14.32
CA GLN A 14 -14.00 -2.69 14.41
C GLN A 14 -13.27 -1.35 14.59
N TRP A 15 -12.18 -1.34 15.35
CA TRP A 15 -11.31 -0.16 15.46
C TRP A 15 -10.85 0.33 14.09
N TYR A 16 -10.37 -0.60 13.25
CA TYR A 16 -9.94 -0.28 11.90
C TYR A 16 -11.06 0.34 11.06
N ASN A 17 -12.23 -0.28 11.06
CA ASN A 17 -13.38 0.20 10.30
C ASN A 17 -13.85 1.57 10.79
N ASP A 18 -13.93 1.77 12.10
CA ASP A 18 -14.30 3.06 12.70
C ASP A 18 -13.31 4.16 12.30
N LEU A 19 -12.02 3.87 12.41
CA LEU A 19 -10.97 4.84 12.08
C LEU A 19 -11.06 5.26 10.62
N VAL A 20 -11.18 4.31 9.70
CA VAL A 20 -11.25 4.61 8.26
C VAL A 20 -12.38 5.57 7.94
N VAL A 21 -13.56 5.33 8.51
CA VAL A 21 -14.75 6.14 8.25
C VAL A 21 -14.68 7.49 8.99
N LYS A 22 -14.36 7.47 10.28
CA LYS A 22 -14.41 8.68 11.12
C LYS A 22 -13.27 9.66 10.89
N ALA A 23 -12.10 9.16 10.43
CA ALA A 23 -10.98 10.02 10.04
C ALA A 23 -11.11 10.57 8.61
N ASP A 24 -12.26 10.41 7.97
CA ASP A 24 -12.54 10.89 6.61
C ASP A 24 -11.62 10.30 5.54
N LEU A 25 -11.28 9.02 5.68
CA LEU A 25 -10.41 8.36 4.71
C LEU A 25 -11.18 7.70 3.58
N ALA A 26 -12.18 6.88 3.92
CA ALA A 26 -13.01 6.18 2.94
C ALA A 26 -14.33 5.73 3.56
N GLU A 27 -15.28 5.38 2.70
CA GLU A 27 -16.56 4.83 3.10
C GLU A 27 -17.09 3.84 2.05
N GLN A 28 -18.04 3.02 2.43
CA GLN A 28 -18.70 2.11 1.51
C GLN A 28 -19.54 2.91 0.51
N SER A 29 -19.50 2.50 -0.76
CA SER A 29 -20.42 3.03 -1.79
C SER A 29 -21.69 2.19 -1.87
N PRO A 30 -22.71 2.61 -2.65
CA PRO A 30 -23.86 1.76 -2.95
C PRO A 30 -23.49 0.44 -3.66
N VAL A 31 -22.31 0.39 -4.30
CA VAL A 31 -21.82 -0.81 -4.97
C VAL A 31 -20.92 -1.59 -4.02
N ARG A 32 -21.38 -2.79 -3.64
CA ARG A 32 -20.64 -3.63 -2.70
C ARG A 32 -19.21 -3.90 -3.18
N GLY A 33 -18.25 -3.66 -2.31
CA GLY A 33 -16.84 -3.88 -2.60
C GLY A 33 -16.14 -2.74 -3.35
N CYS A 34 -16.88 -1.69 -3.69
CA CYS A 34 -16.33 -0.49 -4.33
C CYS A 34 -16.42 0.67 -3.34
N MET A 35 -15.29 1.13 -2.85
CA MET A 35 -15.24 2.19 -1.85
C MET A 35 -15.21 3.58 -2.46
N VAL A 36 -15.72 4.56 -1.72
CA VAL A 36 -15.45 5.97 -1.97
C VAL A 36 -14.21 6.33 -1.14
N ILE A 37 -13.17 6.79 -1.79
CA ILE A 37 -12.01 7.36 -1.09
C ILE A 37 -12.30 8.84 -0.94
N LYS A 38 -12.44 9.31 0.31
CA LYS A 38 -12.81 10.69 0.60
C LYS A 38 -11.63 11.64 0.35
N PRO A 39 -11.86 12.96 0.21
CA PRO A 39 -10.79 13.90 -0.14
C PRO A 39 -9.55 13.81 0.76
N TYR A 40 -9.71 13.66 2.06
CA TYR A 40 -8.58 13.57 2.98
C TYR A 40 -7.79 12.27 2.77
N GLY A 41 -8.48 11.14 2.65
CA GLY A 41 -7.84 9.86 2.33
C GLY A 41 -7.14 9.89 0.98
N TYR A 42 -7.77 10.50 -0.01
CA TYR A 42 -7.20 10.61 -1.35
C TYR A 42 -5.94 11.50 -1.36
N ALA A 43 -5.93 12.56 -0.55
CA ALA A 43 -4.74 13.42 -0.42
C ALA A 43 -3.52 12.66 0.12
N ILE A 44 -3.73 11.70 1.03
CA ILE A 44 -2.64 10.82 1.49
C ILE A 44 -2.17 9.93 0.35
N TRP A 45 -3.09 9.33 -0.40
CA TRP A 45 -2.77 8.52 -1.56
C TRP A 45 -2.00 9.32 -2.62
N GLU A 46 -2.39 10.57 -2.88
CA GLU A 46 -1.66 11.46 -3.78
C GLU A 46 -0.21 11.69 -3.35
N LYS A 47 0.03 11.81 -2.05
CA LYS A 47 1.40 11.90 -1.51
C LYS A 47 2.21 10.63 -1.81
N MET A 48 1.61 9.46 -1.57
CA MET A 48 2.23 8.17 -1.90
C MET A 48 2.53 8.08 -3.39
N GLN A 49 1.54 8.43 -4.22
CA GLN A 49 1.65 8.40 -5.67
C GLN A 49 2.78 9.30 -6.16
N HIS A 50 2.85 10.52 -5.65
CA HIS A 50 3.90 11.48 -6.04
C HIS A 50 5.31 10.97 -5.75
N VAL A 51 5.52 10.44 -4.55
CA VAL A 51 6.83 9.90 -4.14
C VAL A 51 7.20 8.68 -4.98
N LEU A 52 6.28 7.73 -5.11
CA LEU A 52 6.52 6.51 -5.89
C LEU A 52 6.76 6.81 -7.36
N ASP A 53 5.95 7.69 -7.95
CA ASP A 53 6.10 8.09 -9.35
C ASP A 53 7.48 8.68 -9.62
N SER A 54 7.96 9.55 -8.73
CA SER A 54 9.31 10.12 -8.81
C SER A 54 10.39 9.03 -8.75
N LYS A 55 10.23 8.06 -7.85
CA LYS A 55 11.18 6.95 -7.72
C LYS A 55 11.20 6.05 -8.96
N PHE A 56 10.04 5.78 -9.55
CA PHE A 56 9.97 5.00 -10.80
C PHE A 56 10.69 5.72 -11.94
N LYS A 57 10.46 7.02 -12.06
CA LYS A 57 11.12 7.84 -13.10
C LYS A 57 12.64 7.88 -12.92
N GLU A 58 13.13 7.90 -11.70
CA GLU A 58 14.56 7.79 -11.40
C GLU A 58 15.17 6.49 -11.91
N THR A 59 14.39 5.40 -11.95
CA THR A 59 14.85 4.10 -12.49
C THR A 59 14.80 4.04 -14.02
N GLY A 60 14.21 5.05 -14.68
CA GLY A 60 14.02 5.09 -16.11
C GLY A 60 12.62 4.66 -16.58
N ALA A 61 11.73 4.32 -15.67
CA ALA A 61 10.36 3.97 -16.03
C ALA A 61 9.57 5.22 -16.42
N VAL A 62 8.67 5.07 -17.37
CA VAL A 62 7.81 6.15 -17.89
C VAL A 62 6.33 5.71 -17.76
N ASN A 63 5.45 6.70 -17.62
CA ASN A 63 4.03 6.43 -17.50
C ASN A 63 3.37 6.29 -18.87
N ALA A 64 2.45 5.33 -18.95
CA ALA A 64 1.57 5.12 -20.09
C ALA A 64 0.15 4.81 -19.60
N TYR A 65 -0.79 4.69 -20.51
CA TYR A 65 -2.15 4.29 -20.21
C TYR A 65 -2.58 3.20 -21.20
N PHE A 66 -3.15 2.13 -20.65
CA PHE A 66 -3.67 1.00 -21.42
C PHE A 66 -5.19 0.83 -21.16
N PRO A 67 -5.93 0.26 -22.12
CA PRO A 67 -7.39 0.19 -22.00
C PRO A 67 -7.91 -0.55 -20.77
N LEU A 68 -9.04 -0.06 -20.28
CA LEU A 68 -9.78 -0.68 -19.18
C LEU A 68 -10.34 -2.05 -19.57
N PHE A 69 -10.82 -2.18 -20.82
CA PHE A 69 -11.46 -3.39 -21.32
C PHE A 69 -10.47 -4.28 -22.05
N ILE A 70 -10.53 -5.57 -21.75
CA ILE A 70 -9.66 -6.59 -22.35
C ILE A 70 -10.56 -7.61 -23.04
N PRO A 71 -10.32 -7.96 -24.33
CA PRO A 71 -11.06 -9.02 -24.99
C PRO A 71 -10.94 -10.34 -24.22
N LYS A 72 -12.05 -11.03 -24.01
CA LYS A 72 -12.06 -12.30 -23.27
C LYS A 72 -11.07 -13.32 -23.86
N SER A 73 -10.91 -13.33 -25.18
CA SER A 73 -9.98 -14.23 -25.87
C SER A 73 -8.53 -14.08 -25.45
N PHE A 74 -8.13 -12.90 -24.95
CA PHE A 74 -6.75 -12.68 -24.49
C PHE A 74 -6.41 -13.52 -23.24
N PHE A 75 -7.39 -13.79 -22.40
CA PHE A 75 -7.17 -14.63 -21.22
C PHE A 75 -7.02 -16.12 -21.56
N SER A 76 -7.47 -16.54 -22.73
CA SER A 76 -7.29 -17.92 -23.19
C SER A 76 -5.88 -18.21 -23.72
N ARG A 77 -5.08 -17.17 -23.98
CA ARG A 77 -3.71 -17.31 -24.49
C ARG A 77 -2.68 -17.66 -23.41
N GLU A 78 -2.96 -17.29 -22.15
CA GLU A 78 -2.09 -17.57 -21.01
C GLU A 78 -2.89 -18.33 -19.94
N ALA A 79 -2.85 -19.66 -20.02
CA ALA A 79 -3.66 -20.53 -19.17
C ALA A 79 -3.32 -20.43 -17.68
N GLU A 80 -2.04 -20.24 -17.32
CA GLU A 80 -1.63 -20.07 -15.93
C GLU A 80 -2.15 -18.76 -15.33
N HIS A 81 -2.12 -17.69 -16.13
CA HIS A 81 -2.66 -16.39 -15.74
C HIS A 81 -4.18 -16.47 -15.50
N VAL A 82 -4.90 -17.16 -16.37
CA VAL A 82 -6.34 -17.40 -16.25
C VAL A 82 -6.69 -18.12 -14.95
N ALA A 83 -5.91 -19.12 -14.57
CA ALA A 83 -6.15 -19.89 -13.35
C ALA A 83 -6.09 -19.03 -12.09
N GLY A 84 -5.29 -17.97 -12.09
CA GLY A 84 -5.11 -17.09 -10.93
C GLY A 84 -6.12 -15.95 -10.80
N PHE A 85 -6.57 -15.37 -11.93
CA PHE A 85 -7.33 -14.11 -11.89
C PHE A 85 -8.68 -14.15 -12.63
N ALA A 86 -8.77 -14.88 -13.73
CA ALA A 86 -9.87 -14.70 -14.66
C ALA A 86 -11.22 -15.23 -14.19
N LYS A 87 -11.26 -16.02 -13.12
CA LYS A 87 -12.53 -16.58 -12.62
C LYS A 87 -13.37 -15.55 -11.85
N GLU A 88 -12.72 -14.61 -11.20
CA GLU A 88 -13.38 -13.61 -10.35
C GLU A 88 -13.19 -12.21 -10.92
N CYS A 89 -13.90 -11.92 -12.00
CA CYS A 89 -13.78 -10.66 -12.74
C CYS A 89 -15.16 -10.12 -13.15
N ALA A 90 -15.18 -8.86 -13.57
CA ALA A 90 -16.37 -8.24 -14.13
C ALA A 90 -16.36 -8.42 -15.66
N VAL A 91 -17.46 -8.91 -16.20
CA VAL A 91 -17.62 -9.19 -17.63
C VAL A 91 -18.64 -8.24 -18.23
N VAL A 92 -18.27 -7.55 -19.31
CA VAL A 92 -19.16 -6.65 -20.04
C VAL A 92 -19.74 -7.40 -21.24
N THR A 93 -21.05 -7.50 -21.29
CA THR A 93 -21.78 -8.29 -22.29
C THR A 93 -22.59 -7.45 -23.27
N HIS A 94 -22.99 -6.24 -22.87
CA HIS A 94 -23.86 -5.34 -23.64
C HIS A 94 -23.35 -3.90 -23.56
N HIS A 95 -23.75 -3.05 -24.51
CA HIS A 95 -23.24 -1.67 -24.55
C HIS A 95 -24.33 -0.58 -24.57
N ARG A 96 -25.60 -0.93 -24.39
CA ARG A 96 -26.68 0.06 -24.47
C ARG A 96 -27.83 -0.26 -23.52
N LEU A 97 -28.43 0.79 -22.98
CA LEU A 97 -29.69 0.72 -22.26
C LEU A 97 -30.83 1.18 -23.16
N MET A 98 -32.02 0.74 -22.86
CA MET A 98 -33.25 1.18 -23.52
C MET A 98 -34.32 1.43 -22.45
N ASN A 99 -35.34 2.19 -22.81
CA ASN A 99 -36.50 2.34 -21.92
C ASN A 99 -37.21 0.98 -21.79
N ASP A 100 -37.61 0.64 -20.57
CA ASP A 100 -38.37 -0.56 -20.33
C ASP A 100 -39.74 -0.42 -21.03
N PRO A 101 -40.13 -1.36 -21.92
CA PRO A 101 -41.48 -1.34 -22.55
C PRO A 101 -42.62 -1.33 -21.53
N GLU A 102 -42.41 -1.86 -20.33
CA GLU A 102 -43.41 -1.87 -19.26
C GLU A 102 -43.43 -0.59 -18.41
N GLY A 103 -42.57 0.39 -18.74
CA GLY A 103 -42.56 1.71 -18.07
C GLY A 103 -41.81 1.79 -16.76
N ASN A 104 -40.97 0.78 -16.40
CA ASN A 104 -40.26 0.67 -15.15
C ASN A 104 -38.80 1.17 -15.25
N GLY A 105 -38.54 2.28 -15.93
CA GLY A 105 -37.20 2.86 -16.06
C GLY A 105 -36.42 2.33 -17.24
N VAL A 106 -35.15 1.97 -17.04
CA VAL A 106 -34.26 1.48 -18.11
C VAL A 106 -33.88 0.01 -17.90
N VAL A 107 -33.69 -0.68 -19.02
CA VAL A 107 -33.25 -2.07 -19.06
C VAL A 107 -32.10 -2.20 -20.07
N VAL A 108 -31.35 -3.29 -19.98
CA VAL A 108 -30.31 -3.59 -20.96
C VAL A 108 -31.00 -3.88 -22.30
N ASP A 109 -30.54 -3.23 -23.38
CA ASP A 109 -31.05 -3.50 -24.74
C ASP A 109 -30.46 -4.82 -25.23
N PRO A 110 -31.32 -5.88 -25.44
CA PRO A 110 -30.82 -7.18 -25.90
C PRO A 110 -30.12 -7.15 -27.26
N SER A 111 -30.47 -6.18 -28.12
CA SER A 111 -29.85 -6.03 -29.43
C SER A 111 -28.42 -5.47 -29.36
N SER A 112 -27.99 -4.98 -28.20
CA SER A 112 -26.66 -4.39 -27.99
C SER A 112 -25.62 -5.40 -27.48
N LYS A 113 -25.93 -6.69 -27.47
CA LYS A 113 -24.99 -7.74 -27.05
C LYS A 113 -23.72 -7.67 -27.88
N LEU A 114 -22.57 -7.69 -27.17
CA LEU A 114 -21.27 -7.67 -27.83
C LEU A 114 -21.01 -9.00 -28.55
N GLU A 115 -20.34 -8.94 -29.70
CA GLU A 115 -19.89 -10.13 -30.41
C GLU A 115 -18.87 -10.92 -29.56
N GLU A 116 -17.95 -10.21 -28.93
CA GLU A 116 -17.00 -10.77 -27.95
C GLU A 116 -17.18 -10.04 -26.63
N GLU A 117 -17.32 -10.80 -25.56
CA GLU A 117 -17.40 -10.25 -24.21
C GLU A 117 -16.06 -9.59 -23.83
N LEU A 118 -16.15 -8.53 -23.06
CA LEU A 118 -14.99 -7.79 -22.58
C LEU A 118 -14.84 -8.00 -21.07
N ILE A 119 -13.60 -8.08 -20.63
CA ILE A 119 -13.26 -8.18 -19.21
C ILE A 119 -12.81 -6.81 -18.73
N VAL A 120 -13.36 -6.36 -17.61
CA VAL A 120 -12.81 -5.20 -16.90
C VAL A 120 -11.49 -5.65 -16.28
N ARG A 121 -10.40 -4.99 -16.62
CA ARG A 121 -9.04 -5.44 -16.26
C ARG A 121 -8.89 -5.82 -14.78
N PRO A 122 -8.55 -7.09 -14.47
CA PRO A 122 -8.13 -7.48 -13.13
C PRO A 122 -6.63 -7.25 -12.93
N THR A 123 -5.90 -7.19 -13.99
CA THR A 123 -4.51 -6.82 -14.19
C THR A 123 -4.29 -6.68 -15.70
N SER A 124 -3.22 -6.05 -16.13
CA SER A 124 -3.12 -5.60 -17.53
C SER A 124 -2.07 -6.31 -18.37
N GLU A 125 -1.46 -7.41 -17.90
CA GLU A 125 -0.42 -8.13 -18.64
C GLU A 125 -0.84 -8.44 -20.07
N THR A 126 -2.02 -9.02 -20.26
CA THR A 126 -2.45 -9.49 -21.59
C THR A 126 -2.63 -8.36 -22.58
N ILE A 127 -3.31 -7.28 -22.18
CA ILE A 127 -3.53 -6.13 -23.08
C ILE A 127 -2.20 -5.38 -23.34
N ILE A 128 -1.33 -5.29 -22.35
CA ILE A 128 -0.03 -4.64 -22.49
C ILE A 128 0.86 -5.45 -23.44
N TRP A 129 0.91 -6.77 -23.28
CA TRP A 129 1.74 -7.61 -24.14
C TRP A 129 1.25 -7.64 -25.57
N SER A 130 -0.06 -7.55 -25.81
CA SER A 130 -0.59 -7.38 -27.17
C SER A 130 -0.13 -6.05 -27.80
N THR A 131 0.04 -5.01 -26.98
CA THR A 131 0.54 -3.70 -27.41
C THR A 131 2.06 -3.73 -27.63
N TYR A 132 2.81 -4.34 -26.73
CA TYR A 132 4.27 -4.46 -26.84
C TYR A 132 4.69 -5.22 -28.11
N LYS A 133 3.88 -6.13 -28.58
CA LYS A 133 4.10 -6.79 -29.88
C LYS A 133 4.30 -5.78 -31.00
N ASN A 134 3.56 -4.68 -30.97
CA ASN A 134 3.63 -3.62 -31.97
C ASN A 134 4.85 -2.69 -31.75
N TRP A 135 5.29 -2.55 -30.50
CA TRP A 135 6.36 -1.61 -30.13
C TRP A 135 7.75 -2.23 -30.25
N ILE A 136 7.86 -3.54 -30.10
CA ILE A 136 9.13 -4.26 -30.04
C ILE A 136 9.37 -4.96 -31.37
N LYS A 137 10.46 -4.59 -32.07
CA LYS A 137 10.89 -5.21 -33.33
C LYS A 137 12.37 -5.58 -33.29
N SER A 138 13.19 -4.75 -32.69
CA SER A 138 14.63 -4.84 -32.70
C SER A 138 15.19 -4.65 -31.28
N TRP A 139 16.42 -5.11 -31.06
CA TRP A 139 17.13 -4.89 -29.79
C TRP A 139 17.23 -3.41 -29.41
N ARG A 140 17.13 -2.50 -30.39
CA ARG A 140 17.14 -1.05 -30.15
C ARG A 140 15.89 -0.55 -29.43
N ASP A 141 14.82 -1.32 -29.45
CA ASP A 141 13.55 -0.97 -28.78
C ASP A 141 13.55 -1.36 -27.31
N LEU A 142 14.58 -2.07 -26.84
CA LEU A 142 14.67 -2.59 -25.48
C LEU A 142 15.72 -1.84 -24.63
N PRO A 143 15.50 -1.71 -23.31
CA PRO A 143 14.33 -2.18 -22.60
C PRO A 143 13.13 -1.24 -22.75
N ILE A 144 11.92 -1.78 -22.59
CA ILE A 144 10.70 -0.99 -22.40
C ILE A 144 10.34 -1.10 -20.93
N MET A 145 10.14 0.06 -20.28
CA MET A 145 9.80 0.14 -18.87
C MET A 145 8.65 1.13 -18.70
N CYS A 146 7.42 0.61 -18.72
CA CYS A 146 6.22 1.41 -18.56
C CYS A 146 5.54 1.14 -17.23
N ASN A 147 5.01 2.19 -16.65
CA ASN A 147 4.14 2.14 -15.48
C ASN A 147 2.79 2.75 -15.85
N GLN A 148 1.72 2.25 -15.27
CA GLN A 148 0.42 2.94 -15.36
C GLN A 148 -0.20 3.05 -13.98
N TRP A 149 -0.72 4.24 -13.68
CA TRP A 149 -1.58 4.50 -12.54
C TRP A 149 -3.02 4.30 -12.98
N ALA A 150 -3.72 3.36 -12.37
CA ALA A 150 -5.04 2.95 -12.84
C ALA A 150 -5.85 2.25 -11.76
N ASN A 151 -7.11 1.98 -12.06
CA ASN A 151 -7.93 1.07 -11.28
C ASN A 151 -7.87 -0.34 -11.89
N VAL A 152 -8.22 -1.33 -11.06
CA VAL A 152 -8.51 -2.68 -11.51
C VAL A 152 -9.74 -3.21 -10.76
N VAL A 153 -10.37 -4.24 -11.30
CA VAL A 153 -11.52 -4.90 -10.69
C VAL A 153 -11.23 -6.39 -10.55
N ARG A 154 -11.21 -6.85 -9.30
CA ARG A 154 -11.10 -8.26 -8.94
C ARG A 154 -12.29 -8.57 -8.05
N TRP A 155 -13.26 -9.33 -8.56
CA TRP A 155 -14.52 -9.55 -7.86
C TRP A 155 -14.26 -10.18 -6.48
N GLU A 156 -14.64 -9.46 -5.42
CA GLU A 156 -14.36 -9.86 -4.05
C GLU A 156 -15.66 -9.87 -3.24
N MET A 157 -15.91 -10.97 -2.56
CA MET A 157 -17.13 -11.13 -1.76
C MET A 157 -16.94 -10.72 -0.28
N ARG A 158 -15.72 -10.80 0.22
CA ARG A 158 -15.38 -10.43 1.60
C ARG A 158 -14.56 -9.15 1.59
N THR A 159 -15.25 -8.03 1.68
CA THR A 159 -14.62 -6.72 1.49
C THR A 159 -14.23 -6.07 2.80
N ARG A 160 -13.15 -5.29 2.75
CA ARG A 160 -12.66 -4.47 3.85
C ARG A 160 -11.97 -3.24 3.25
N LEU A 161 -12.38 -2.05 3.66
CA LEU A 161 -11.89 -0.79 3.09
C LEU A 161 -10.35 -0.76 3.00
N PHE A 162 -9.82 -0.36 1.87
CA PHE A 162 -8.41 -0.35 1.47
C PHE A 162 -7.74 -1.73 1.35
N LEU A 163 -8.03 -2.65 2.23
CA LEU A 163 -7.31 -3.92 2.32
C LEU A 163 -7.80 -4.97 1.33
N ARG A 164 -9.11 -5.03 1.12
CA ARG A 164 -9.74 -6.02 0.26
C ARG A 164 -11.01 -5.45 -0.34
N THR A 165 -10.90 -4.92 -1.54
CA THR A 165 -12.03 -4.32 -2.28
C THR A 165 -12.12 -4.91 -3.68
N ALA A 166 -13.33 -4.89 -4.26
CA ALA A 166 -13.54 -5.38 -5.61
C ALA A 166 -12.89 -4.45 -6.64
N GLU A 167 -12.99 -3.15 -6.42
CA GLU A 167 -12.25 -2.16 -7.20
C GLU A 167 -11.23 -1.48 -6.30
N PHE A 168 -10.01 -1.27 -6.81
CA PHE A 168 -8.98 -0.50 -6.10
C PHE A 168 -8.09 0.25 -7.08
N LEU A 169 -7.40 1.25 -6.56
CA LEU A 169 -6.39 2.01 -7.28
C LEU A 169 -5.02 1.39 -7.01
N TRP A 170 -4.18 1.41 -8.02
CA TRP A 170 -2.83 0.90 -7.92
C TRP A 170 -1.92 1.53 -8.98
N GLN A 171 -0.67 1.15 -8.99
CA GLN A 171 0.20 1.25 -10.13
C GLN A 171 0.62 -0.16 -10.55
N GLU A 172 0.86 -0.34 -11.82
CA GLU A 172 1.42 -1.56 -12.37
C GLU A 172 2.53 -1.19 -13.34
N GLY A 173 3.72 -1.69 -13.04
CA GLY A 173 4.85 -1.57 -13.93
C GLY A 173 4.98 -2.83 -14.78
N HIS A 174 5.28 -2.67 -16.04
CA HIS A 174 5.46 -3.77 -16.98
C HIS A 174 6.67 -3.50 -17.84
N THR A 175 7.68 -4.37 -17.75
CA THR A 175 8.94 -4.16 -18.43
C THR A 175 9.30 -5.32 -19.34
N ALA A 176 10.01 -5.02 -20.44
CA ALA A 176 10.49 -5.98 -21.41
C ALA A 176 11.98 -5.80 -21.61
N HIS A 177 12.72 -6.90 -21.58
CA HIS A 177 14.18 -6.93 -21.59
C HIS A 177 14.71 -7.93 -22.61
N ALA A 178 15.93 -7.68 -23.09
CA ALA A 178 16.60 -8.57 -24.02
C ALA A 178 17.07 -9.88 -23.37
N THR A 179 17.41 -9.86 -22.08
CA THR A 179 17.97 -11.03 -21.38
C THR A 179 17.26 -11.34 -20.08
N SER A 180 17.31 -12.60 -19.68
CA SER A 180 16.82 -13.06 -18.39
C SER A 180 17.47 -12.31 -17.21
N GLN A 181 18.78 -12.10 -17.28
CA GLN A 181 19.53 -11.43 -16.24
C GLN A 181 19.06 -9.99 -16.04
N GLU A 182 18.89 -9.23 -17.11
CA GLU A 182 18.36 -7.86 -17.03
C GLU A 182 16.98 -7.81 -16.39
N ALA A 183 16.09 -8.73 -16.77
CA ALA A 183 14.74 -8.80 -16.20
C ALA A 183 14.78 -9.16 -14.72
N GLN A 184 15.61 -10.13 -14.31
CA GLN A 184 15.75 -10.49 -12.90
C GLN A 184 16.30 -9.32 -12.07
N GLU A 185 17.29 -8.62 -12.58
CA GLU A 185 17.86 -7.41 -11.93
C GLU A 185 16.81 -6.31 -11.78
N GLU A 186 15.95 -6.12 -12.79
CA GLU A 186 14.85 -5.16 -12.74
C GLU A 186 13.85 -5.53 -11.64
N ALA A 187 13.45 -6.81 -11.56
CA ALA A 187 12.53 -7.27 -10.53
C ALA A 187 13.09 -7.03 -9.13
N VAL A 188 14.36 -7.31 -8.90
CA VAL A 188 15.06 -7.06 -7.63
C VAL A 188 15.12 -5.56 -7.32
N LYS A 189 15.48 -4.74 -8.31
CA LYS A 189 15.56 -3.29 -8.15
C LYS A 189 14.22 -2.71 -7.68
N MET A 190 13.12 -3.13 -8.29
CA MET A 190 11.81 -2.56 -7.99
C MET A 190 11.27 -2.98 -6.63
N VAL A 191 11.53 -4.20 -6.16
CA VAL A 191 11.16 -4.56 -4.79
C VAL A 191 11.93 -3.73 -3.76
N HIS A 192 13.18 -3.39 -4.03
CA HIS A 192 13.95 -2.50 -3.16
C HIS A 192 13.47 -1.06 -3.20
N VAL A 193 12.97 -0.58 -4.34
CA VAL A 193 12.27 0.73 -4.42
C VAL A 193 11.06 0.74 -3.48
N TYR A 194 10.28 -0.32 -3.48
CA TYR A 194 9.13 -0.45 -2.57
C TYR A 194 9.55 -0.54 -1.11
N ALA A 195 10.60 -1.30 -0.81
CA ALA A 195 11.12 -1.41 0.56
C ALA A 195 11.63 -0.06 1.07
N ASP A 196 12.34 0.70 0.25
CA ASP A 196 12.83 2.04 0.57
C ASP A 196 11.65 2.99 0.85
N PHE A 197 10.65 2.98 -0.02
CA PHE A 197 9.43 3.77 0.17
C PHE A 197 8.73 3.41 1.49
N ALA A 198 8.55 2.12 1.76
CA ALA A 198 7.90 1.66 2.98
C ALA A 198 8.64 2.15 4.23
N ARG A 199 9.96 1.99 4.27
CA ARG A 199 10.78 2.38 5.42
C ARG A 199 10.85 3.89 5.62
N ASN A 200 11.10 4.64 4.58
CA ASN A 200 11.43 6.06 4.67
C ASN A 200 10.22 7.00 4.61
N TYR A 201 9.12 6.57 4.01
CA TYR A 201 7.93 7.41 3.85
C TYR A 201 6.74 6.88 4.64
N LEU A 202 6.43 5.59 4.53
CA LEU A 202 5.39 4.94 5.33
C LEU A 202 5.82 4.71 6.78
N ALA A 203 7.10 4.87 7.09
CA ALA A 203 7.68 4.53 8.39
C ALA A 203 7.36 3.07 8.79
N LEU A 204 7.39 2.16 7.82
CA LEU A 204 6.97 0.78 7.96
C LEU A 204 8.16 -0.15 7.75
N PRO A 205 8.61 -0.88 8.78
CA PRO A 205 9.62 -1.90 8.62
C PRO A 205 9.06 -3.07 7.81
N VAL A 206 9.80 -3.52 6.80
CA VAL A 206 9.39 -4.62 5.94
C VAL A 206 10.50 -5.64 5.79
N ILE A 207 10.10 -6.89 5.54
CA ILE A 207 11.01 -7.97 5.20
C ILE A 207 10.92 -8.20 3.69
N VAL A 208 12.04 -8.12 3.01
CA VAL A 208 12.15 -8.42 1.58
C VAL A 208 12.46 -9.90 1.41
N GLY A 209 11.72 -10.57 0.56
CA GLY A 209 11.95 -11.99 0.31
C GLY A 209 11.27 -12.51 -0.94
N HIS A 210 11.57 -13.78 -1.26
CA HIS A 210 10.91 -14.51 -2.33
C HIS A 210 9.66 -15.18 -1.79
N LYS A 211 8.61 -15.19 -2.60
CA LYS A 211 7.42 -16.01 -2.33
C LYS A 211 7.72 -17.46 -2.67
N SER A 212 7.11 -18.39 -1.93
CA SER A 212 7.13 -19.80 -2.29
C SER A 212 6.39 -20.04 -3.62
N PRO A 213 6.65 -21.13 -4.33
CA PRO A 213 5.92 -21.44 -5.56
C PRO A 213 4.39 -21.41 -5.42
N ASN A 214 3.84 -21.84 -4.28
CA ASN A 214 2.40 -21.84 -4.03
C ASN A 214 1.82 -20.43 -3.80
N GLU A 215 2.63 -19.48 -3.37
CA GLU A 215 2.19 -18.12 -3.04
C GLU A 215 2.57 -17.11 -4.12
N ARG A 216 3.18 -17.54 -5.22
CA ARG A 216 3.55 -16.67 -6.34
C ARG A 216 2.35 -16.16 -7.11
N PHE A 217 2.53 -15.00 -7.74
CA PHE A 217 1.63 -14.49 -8.75
C PHE A 217 1.50 -15.51 -9.91
N ALA A 218 0.28 -15.71 -10.39
CA ALA A 218 0.02 -16.63 -11.51
C ALA A 218 0.75 -16.18 -12.77
N GLY A 219 1.56 -17.07 -13.35
CA GLY A 219 2.39 -16.78 -14.52
C GLY A 219 3.81 -16.30 -14.20
N ALA A 220 4.15 -16.09 -12.93
CA ALA A 220 5.50 -15.68 -12.53
C ALA A 220 6.41 -16.89 -12.30
N LEU A 221 7.66 -16.76 -12.72
CA LEU A 221 8.73 -17.74 -12.40
C LEU A 221 9.30 -17.45 -11.02
N ASP A 222 9.29 -16.19 -10.59
CA ASP A 222 9.70 -15.78 -9.27
C ASP A 222 8.90 -14.54 -8.85
N THR A 223 8.58 -14.43 -7.57
CA THR A 223 7.91 -13.27 -6.99
C THR A 223 8.68 -12.80 -5.77
N LEU A 224 9.09 -11.55 -5.82
CA LEU A 224 9.67 -10.83 -4.68
C LEU A 224 8.56 -10.03 -4.00
N THR A 225 8.67 -9.90 -2.69
CA THR A 225 7.65 -9.24 -1.86
C THR A 225 8.28 -8.41 -0.77
N ILE A 226 7.52 -7.43 -0.30
CA ILE A 226 7.76 -6.78 1.00
C ILE A 226 6.63 -7.17 1.93
N GLU A 227 6.98 -7.75 3.08
CA GLU A 227 6.03 -8.22 4.10
C GLU A 227 6.15 -7.36 5.35
N ALA A 228 5.02 -6.88 5.84
CA ALA A 228 4.94 -6.04 7.04
C ALA A 228 4.12 -6.71 8.14
N MET A 229 4.45 -6.40 9.39
CA MET A 229 3.68 -6.83 10.56
C MET A 229 2.72 -5.73 10.97
N MET A 230 1.43 -6.09 11.10
CA MET A 230 0.40 -5.21 11.63
C MET A 230 0.33 -5.32 13.15
N GLN A 231 -0.40 -4.42 13.82
CA GLN A 231 -0.44 -4.39 15.29
C GLN A 231 -1.06 -5.61 15.93
N ASP A 232 -1.86 -6.38 15.19
CA ASP A 232 -2.39 -7.67 15.65
C ASP A 232 -1.39 -8.83 15.43
N GLY A 233 -0.20 -8.53 14.95
CA GLY A 233 0.85 -9.51 14.66
C GLY A 233 0.65 -10.29 13.38
N LYS A 234 -0.38 -9.97 12.60
CA LYS A 234 -0.61 -10.60 11.30
C LYS A 234 0.26 -9.96 10.22
N ALA A 235 0.55 -10.71 9.17
CA ALA A 235 1.36 -10.25 8.05
C ALA A 235 0.51 -9.64 6.95
N LEU A 236 0.99 -8.53 6.39
CA LEU A 236 0.38 -7.90 5.24
C LEU A 236 1.42 -7.81 4.10
N GLN A 237 1.08 -8.43 2.97
CA GLN A 237 1.84 -8.27 1.74
C GLN A 237 1.62 -6.85 1.23
N SER A 238 2.70 -6.07 1.19
CA SER A 238 2.61 -4.62 0.97
C SER A 238 3.11 -4.17 -0.39
N GLY A 239 3.70 -5.06 -1.17
CA GLY A 239 4.14 -4.78 -2.53
C GLY A 239 4.81 -6.00 -3.12
N THR A 240 4.73 -6.19 -4.43
CA THR A 240 5.30 -7.33 -5.13
C THR A 240 6.00 -6.93 -6.41
N SER A 241 7.01 -7.70 -6.77
CA SER A 241 7.76 -7.57 -8.01
C SER A 241 7.99 -8.96 -8.59
N HIS A 242 7.58 -9.15 -9.84
CA HIS A 242 7.52 -10.46 -10.46
C HIS A 242 8.52 -10.57 -11.61
N PHE A 243 9.26 -11.67 -11.63
CA PHE A 243 9.98 -12.12 -12.82
C PHE A 243 9.04 -13.07 -13.59
N LEU A 244 8.60 -12.64 -14.76
CA LEU A 244 7.61 -13.37 -15.57
C LEU A 244 8.25 -14.28 -16.62
N GLY A 245 9.57 -14.24 -16.76
CA GLY A 245 10.26 -15.02 -17.78
C GLY A 245 9.82 -14.62 -19.18
N GLN A 246 9.55 -15.61 -20.03
CA GLN A 246 9.11 -15.42 -21.42
C GLN A 246 7.66 -15.85 -21.65
N ASN A 247 6.91 -16.14 -20.60
CA ASN A 247 5.55 -16.71 -20.74
C ASN A 247 4.61 -15.81 -21.55
N PHE A 248 4.52 -14.52 -21.19
CA PHE A 248 3.68 -13.58 -21.92
C PHE A 248 4.24 -13.24 -23.30
N ALA A 249 5.55 -13.17 -23.44
CA ALA A 249 6.17 -12.94 -24.75
C ALA A 249 5.84 -14.07 -25.74
N LYS A 250 5.86 -15.31 -25.29
CA LYS A 250 5.51 -16.47 -26.12
C LYS A 250 4.01 -16.50 -26.42
N SER A 251 3.17 -16.23 -25.43
CA SER A 251 1.69 -16.24 -25.61
C SER A 251 1.21 -15.18 -26.60
N PHE A 252 1.86 -14.01 -26.64
CA PHE A 252 1.51 -12.89 -27.52
C PHE A 252 2.48 -12.71 -28.70
N ASP A 253 3.44 -13.63 -28.84
CA ASP A 253 4.44 -13.63 -29.90
C ASP A 253 5.24 -12.31 -29.97
N VAL A 254 5.81 -11.91 -28.85
CA VAL A 254 6.62 -10.69 -28.73
C VAL A 254 8.09 -11.05 -28.88
N GLN A 255 8.63 -10.81 -30.07
CA GLN A 255 10.01 -11.11 -30.43
C GLN A 255 10.74 -9.86 -30.88
N TYR A 256 12.05 -9.87 -30.73
CA TYR A 256 12.93 -8.84 -31.26
C TYR A 256 14.06 -9.46 -32.07
N THR A 257 14.57 -8.74 -33.03
CA THR A 257 15.76 -9.12 -33.79
C THR A 257 16.99 -8.68 -32.98
N ASP A 258 17.83 -9.65 -32.61
CA ASP A 258 19.06 -9.38 -31.87
C ASP A 258 20.17 -8.80 -32.78
N LYS A 259 21.32 -8.49 -32.19
CA LYS A 259 22.46 -7.88 -32.92
C LYS A 259 23.03 -8.81 -33.99
N GLU A 260 22.81 -10.10 -33.88
CA GLU A 260 23.24 -11.12 -34.84
C GLU A 260 22.17 -11.46 -35.89
N GLY A 261 21.03 -10.74 -35.87
CA GLY A 261 19.93 -10.93 -36.83
C GLY A 261 18.99 -12.09 -36.48
N LYS A 262 19.07 -12.66 -35.28
CA LYS A 262 18.21 -13.76 -34.85
C LYS A 262 16.98 -13.24 -34.11
N GLN A 263 15.87 -13.94 -34.25
CA GLN A 263 14.64 -13.66 -33.51
C GLN A 263 14.74 -14.24 -32.10
N GLN A 264 14.44 -13.43 -31.09
CA GLN A 264 14.45 -13.80 -29.68
C GLN A 264 13.15 -13.35 -29.02
N TYR A 265 12.60 -14.18 -28.13
CA TYR A 265 11.50 -13.74 -27.25
C TYR A 265 12.08 -12.84 -26.15
N VAL A 266 11.33 -11.78 -25.80
CA VAL A 266 11.74 -10.89 -24.72
C VAL A 266 11.47 -11.49 -23.35
N TRP A 267 12.14 -10.95 -22.34
CA TRP A 267 11.99 -11.32 -20.94
C TRP A 267 11.21 -10.22 -20.19
N ALA A 268 10.33 -10.61 -19.32
CA ALA A 268 9.33 -9.71 -18.74
C ALA A 268 9.42 -9.61 -17.23
N THR A 269 9.09 -8.43 -16.72
CA THR A 269 8.77 -8.22 -15.30
C THR A 269 7.45 -7.47 -15.16
N SER A 270 6.83 -7.61 -13.99
CA SER A 270 5.75 -6.72 -13.55
C SER A 270 5.91 -6.44 -12.06
N TRP A 271 5.48 -5.26 -11.63
CA TRP A 271 5.61 -4.85 -10.24
C TRP A 271 4.49 -3.88 -9.87
N GLY A 272 3.99 -3.98 -8.63
CA GLY A 272 2.85 -3.18 -8.23
C GLY A 272 2.68 -3.00 -6.73
N VAL A 273 2.10 -1.85 -6.40
CA VAL A 273 1.54 -1.54 -5.09
C VAL A 273 0.17 -0.89 -5.29
N SER A 274 -0.68 -0.99 -4.28
CA SER A 274 -2.06 -0.52 -4.35
C SER A 274 -2.42 0.37 -3.16
N THR A 275 -3.66 0.84 -3.15
CA THR A 275 -4.26 1.52 -2.00
C THR A 275 -4.30 0.66 -0.73
N ARG A 276 -3.92 -0.64 -0.82
CA ARG A 276 -3.66 -1.46 0.37
C ARG A 276 -2.62 -0.82 1.30
N LEU A 277 -1.70 -0.02 0.76
CA LEU A 277 -0.72 0.72 1.57
C LEU A 277 -1.37 1.71 2.53
N MET A 278 -2.56 2.23 2.21
CA MET A 278 -3.35 3.03 3.14
C MET A 278 -3.78 2.20 4.36
N GLY A 279 -4.22 0.97 4.11
CA GLY A 279 -4.54 0.02 5.17
C GLY A 279 -3.33 -0.35 6.02
N ALA A 280 -2.19 -0.57 5.41
CA ALA A 280 -0.93 -0.85 6.11
C ALA A 280 -0.55 0.29 7.04
N LEU A 281 -0.62 1.53 6.57
CA LEU A 281 -0.34 2.73 7.35
C LEU A 281 -1.24 2.82 8.60
N ILE A 282 -2.54 2.58 8.42
CA ILE A 282 -3.52 2.61 9.51
C ILE A 282 -3.23 1.50 10.53
N MET A 283 -3.10 0.27 10.06
CA MET A 283 -2.94 -0.91 10.91
C MET A 283 -1.58 -0.96 11.62
N ALA A 284 -0.57 -0.32 11.07
CA ALA A 284 0.76 -0.28 11.69
C ALA A 284 0.92 0.86 12.70
N HIS A 285 0.29 2.00 12.46
CA HIS A 285 0.58 3.23 13.22
C HIS A 285 -0.59 3.80 13.99
N GLY A 286 -1.84 3.53 13.60
CA GLY A 286 -3.01 4.06 14.28
C GLY A 286 -3.06 3.68 15.75
N ASP A 287 -3.67 4.53 16.56
CA ASP A 287 -3.87 4.28 17.99
C ASP A 287 -5.36 4.40 18.35
N ASP A 288 -5.67 4.42 19.64
CA ASP A 288 -7.05 4.49 20.09
C ASP A 288 -7.68 5.86 19.90
N ASN A 289 -6.88 6.86 19.55
CA ASN A 289 -7.36 8.22 19.25
C ASN A 289 -7.52 8.46 17.74
N GLY A 290 -7.06 7.57 16.90
CA GLY A 290 -7.23 7.65 15.45
C GLY A 290 -5.99 7.36 14.65
N LEU A 291 -5.91 8.00 13.49
CA LEU A 291 -4.79 7.87 12.57
C LEU A 291 -3.53 8.53 13.16
N VAL A 292 -2.38 7.97 12.86
CA VAL A 292 -1.06 8.56 13.14
C VAL A 292 -0.29 8.61 11.83
N LEU A 293 -0.11 9.81 11.29
CA LEU A 293 0.54 9.98 10.00
C LEU A 293 2.03 10.24 10.14
N PRO A 294 2.86 9.47 9.42
CA PRO A 294 4.23 9.89 9.19
C PRO A 294 4.23 11.26 8.50
N PRO A 295 4.99 12.24 8.98
CA PRO A 295 5.05 13.56 8.34
C PRO A 295 5.32 13.53 6.84
N ALA A 296 6.13 12.57 6.37
CA ALA A 296 6.47 12.43 4.95
C ALA A 296 5.25 12.18 4.05
N LEU A 297 4.15 11.63 4.58
CA LEU A 297 2.94 11.35 3.83
C LEU A 297 1.72 12.17 4.29
N ALA A 298 1.92 13.10 5.22
CA ALA A 298 0.82 13.92 5.73
C ALA A 298 0.44 15.02 4.74
N PRO A 299 -0.83 15.10 4.32
CA PRO A 299 -1.30 16.24 3.50
C PRO A 299 -1.19 17.57 4.26
N ILE A 300 -1.39 17.50 5.57
CA ILE A 300 -1.23 18.61 6.49
C ILE A 300 -0.25 18.15 7.56
N GLU A 301 0.96 18.73 7.55
CA GLU A 301 1.99 18.38 8.52
C GLU A 301 1.78 19.10 9.85
N VAL A 302 1.30 20.35 9.78
CA VAL A 302 1.07 21.20 10.92
C VAL A 302 -0.31 21.85 10.82
N VAL A 303 -1.11 21.70 11.86
CA VAL A 303 -2.37 22.43 11.99
C VAL A 303 -2.24 23.45 13.14
N MET A 304 -2.73 24.65 12.91
CA MET A 304 -2.73 25.72 13.90
C MET A 304 -4.17 26.04 14.29
N VAL A 305 -4.42 26.11 15.59
CA VAL A 305 -5.72 26.45 16.16
C VAL A 305 -5.64 27.74 16.96
N PRO A 306 -6.25 28.82 16.49
CA PRO A 306 -6.29 30.08 17.22
C PRO A 306 -7.25 30.00 18.41
N ILE A 307 -6.83 30.56 19.55
CA ILE A 307 -7.63 30.66 20.77
C ILE A 307 -7.84 32.12 21.05
N TYR A 308 -9.10 32.57 21.07
CA TYR A 308 -9.46 33.98 21.24
C TYR A 308 -10.81 34.16 21.91
N ARG A 309 -11.02 35.33 22.55
CA ARG A 309 -12.27 35.72 23.18
C ARG A 309 -12.86 36.99 22.56
N SER A 310 -12.08 37.73 21.78
CA SER A 310 -12.49 38.94 21.10
C SER A 310 -11.96 38.97 19.67
N GLU A 311 -12.52 39.85 18.86
CA GLU A 311 -12.06 40.07 17.48
C GLU A 311 -10.63 40.62 17.45
N GLU A 312 -10.29 41.51 18.41
CA GLU A 312 -8.93 42.05 18.53
C GLU A 312 -7.89 40.95 18.83
N GLU A 313 -8.19 40.08 19.80
CA GLU A 313 -7.34 38.93 20.07
C GLU A 313 -7.21 37.99 18.86
N HIS A 314 -8.32 37.74 18.18
CA HIS A 314 -8.37 36.91 16.97
C HIS A 314 -7.42 37.43 15.89
N ASN A 315 -7.48 38.73 15.58
CA ASN A 315 -6.65 39.35 14.58
C ASN A 315 -5.16 39.27 14.96
N ALA A 316 -4.82 39.54 16.21
CA ALA A 316 -3.42 39.46 16.68
C ALA A 316 -2.87 38.04 16.60
N VAL A 317 -3.67 37.05 17.00
CA VAL A 317 -3.29 35.62 16.94
C VAL A 317 -3.11 35.18 15.50
N LEU A 318 -4.04 35.54 14.61
CA LEU A 318 -3.96 35.18 13.19
C LEU A 318 -2.75 35.79 12.50
N ASP A 319 -2.41 37.03 12.81
CA ASP A 319 -1.23 37.69 12.25
C ASP A 319 0.05 36.89 12.57
N LYS A 320 0.18 36.46 13.84
CA LYS A 320 1.31 35.62 14.25
C LYS A 320 1.29 34.24 13.60
N MET A 321 0.13 33.60 13.54
CA MET A 321 -0.03 32.31 12.88
C MET A 321 0.33 32.36 11.39
N ASN A 322 -0.10 33.41 10.69
CA ASN A 322 0.24 33.60 9.27
C ASN A 322 1.74 33.81 9.07
N GLU A 323 2.41 34.48 9.99
CA GLU A 323 3.87 34.63 9.98
C GLU A 323 4.57 33.28 10.11
N ILE A 324 4.16 32.44 11.07
CA ILE A 324 4.69 31.09 11.27
C ILE A 324 4.41 30.20 10.05
N LYS A 325 3.16 30.24 9.56
CA LYS A 325 2.75 29.47 8.38
C LYS A 325 3.62 29.79 7.18
N LYS A 326 3.84 31.08 6.91
CA LYS A 326 4.67 31.53 5.80
C LYS A 326 6.12 31.00 5.89
N ALA A 327 6.69 31.02 7.08
CA ALA A 327 8.04 30.51 7.32
C ALA A 327 8.12 29.00 7.09
N LEU A 328 7.16 28.23 7.57
CA LEU A 328 7.10 26.78 7.40
C LEU A 328 6.84 26.39 5.94
N GLU A 329 5.95 27.08 5.26
CA GLU A 329 5.68 26.83 3.83
C GLU A 329 6.88 27.16 2.96
N ALA A 330 7.63 28.20 3.29
CA ALA A 330 8.87 28.53 2.58
C ALA A 330 9.94 27.42 2.72
N ALA A 331 9.90 26.68 3.83
CA ALA A 331 10.77 25.52 4.07
C ALA A 331 10.21 24.22 3.46
N GLY A 332 9.08 24.28 2.77
CA GLY A 332 8.47 23.13 2.08
C GLY A 332 7.44 22.35 2.88
N HIS A 333 7.01 22.84 4.03
CA HIS A 333 6.02 22.17 4.87
C HIS A 333 4.60 22.60 4.53
N THR A 334 3.64 21.69 4.76
CA THR A 334 2.21 21.97 4.56
C THR A 334 1.56 22.35 5.88
N VAL A 335 0.94 23.51 5.91
CA VAL A 335 0.36 24.11 7.13
C VAL A 335 -1.07 24.53 6.88
N LYS A 336 -1.94 24.23 7.84
CA LYS A 336 -3.34 24.67 7.82
C LYS A 336 -3.65 25.45 9.10
N ILE A 337 -4.30 26.59 8.96
CA ILE A 337 -4.91 27.31 10.08
C ILE A 337 -6.40 26.93 10.14
N ASP A 338 -6.83 26.34 11.25
CA ASP A 338 -8.25 26.00 11.45
C ASP A 338 -8.94 27.16 12.16
N ASP A 339 -9.44 28.07 11.36
CA ASP A 339 -10.08 29.31 11.81
C ASP A 339 -11.62 29.25 11.79
N ARG A 340 -12.18 28.04 11.84
CA ARG A 340 -13.64 27.89 11.89
C ARG A 340 -14.17 28.47 13.20
N ASP A 341 -15.04 29.48 13.13
CA ASP A 341 -15.59 30.18 14.27
C ASP A 341 -16.78 29.48 14.92
N THR A 342 -17.34 28.49 14.24
CA THR A 342 -18.50 27.71 14.71
C THR A 342 -18.12 26.58 15.66
N LEU A 343 -16.84 26.28 15.80
CA LEU A 343 -16.32 25.17 16.58
C LEU A 343 -15.40 25.64 17.71
N ARG A 344 -15.50 25.00 18.86
CA ARG A 344 -14.62 25.28 20.00
C ARG A 344 -13.23 24.63 19.76
N PRO A 345 -12.17 25.21 20.35
CA PRO A 345 -10.81 24.66 20.19
C PRO A 345 -10.69 23.17 20.51
N GLY A 346 -11.29 22.71 21.60
CA GLY A 346 -11.25 21.30 21.99
C GLY A 346 -11.83 20.35 20.95
N PHE A 347 -12.87 20.76 20.24
CA PHE A 347 -13.46 19.98 19.15
C PHE A 347 -12.50 19.90 17.96
N LYS A 348 -11.87 21.03 17.62
CA LYS A 348 -10.84 21.07 16.57
C LYS A 348 -9.66 20.18 16.90
N PHE A 349 -9.20 20.21 18.15
CA PHE A 349 -8.08 19.35 18.62
C PHE A 349 -8.41 17.88 18.40
N ALA A 350 -9.60 17.45 18.82
CA ALA A 350 -10.03 16.06 18.69
C ALA A 350 -10.16 15.63 17.22
N GLU A 351 -10.66 16.49 16.35
CA GLU A 351 -10.80 16.22 14.92
C GLU A 351 -9.45 16.00 14.24
N TRP A 352 -8.50 16.89 14.46
CA TRP A 352 -7.17 16.78 13.85
C TRP A 352 -6.34 15.65 14.45
N GLU A 353 -6.56 15.32 15.72
CA GLU A 353 -5.98 14.16 16.36
C GLU A 353 -6.49 12.87 15.73
N LEU A 354 -7.81 12.76 15.51
CA LEU A 354 -8.43 11.62 14.81
C LEU A 354 -7.86 11.46 13.38
N LYS A 355 -7.64 12.57 12.69
CA LYS A 355 -7.06 12.58 11.33
C LYS A 355 -5.55 12.38 11.29
N GLY A 356 -4.90 12.32 12.44
CA GLY A 356 -3.49 11.96 12.55
C GLY A 356 -2.50 13.03 12.12
N VAL A 357 -2.91 14.31 12.13
CA VAL A 357 -2.00 15.41 11.77
C VAL A 357 -0.81 15.42 12.73
N PRO A 358 0.44 15.40 12.21
CA PRO A 358 1.63 15.19 13.03
C PRO A 358 1.84 16.21 14.14
N VAL A 359 1.63 17.48 13.84
CA VAL A 359 1.88 18.58 14.80
C VAL A 359 0.68 19.51 14.85
N ARG A 360 0.26 19.86 16.06
CA ARG A 360 -0.75 20.88 16.31
C ARG A 360 -0.16 21.99 17.15
N LEU A 361 -0.35 23.24 16.69
CA LEU A 361 0.02 24.43 17.45
C LEU A 361 -1.27 25.10 17.95
N ALA A 362 -1.30 25.44 19.23
CA ALA A 362 -2.37 26.25 19.81
C ALA A 362 -1.75 27.57 20.30
N LEU A 363 -2.34 28.66 19.87
CA LEU A 363 -1.83 30.01 20.18
C LEU A 363 -3.01 30.89 20.61
N GLY A 364 -2.86 31.50 21.78
CA GLY A 364 -3.82 32.45 22.32
C GLY A 364 -3.15 33.78 22.69
N ALA A 365 -3.94 34.73 23.18
CA ALA A 365 -3.46 36.05 23.57
C ALA A 365 -2.40 35.97 24.67
N ARG A 366 -2.56 35.06 25.64
CA ARG A 366 -1.60 34.87 26.72
C ARG A 366 -0.24 34.36 26.17
N ASP A 367 -0.28 33.46 25.20
CA ASP A 367 0.92 32.97 24.54
C ASP A 367 1.66 34.09 23.82
N LEU A 368 0.96 35.00 23.16
CA LEU A 368 1.57 36.16 22.52
C LEU A 368 2.27 37.08 23.53
N GLN A 369 1.65 37.27 24.69
CA GLN A 369 2.25 38.09 25.76
C GLN A 369 3.51 37.47 26.33
N ASN A 370 3.54 36.14 26.42
CA ASN A 370 4.67 35.38 26.99
C ASN A 370 5.67 34.93 25.94
N ASP A 371 5.45 35.24 24.67
CA ASP A 371 6.25 34.80 23.52
C ASP A 371 6.40 33.28 23.47
N THR A 372 5.33 32.57 23.70
CA THR A 372 5.24 31.11 23.73
C THR A 372 4.14 30.56 22.82
N VAL A 373 4.17 29.25 22.58
CA VAL A 373 3.13 28.50 21.85
C VAL A 373 3.04 27.09 22.42
N GLU A 374 1.83 26.54 22.46
CA GLU A 374 1.64 25.13 22.81
C GLU A 374 1.84 24.25 21.57
N VAL A 375 2.72 23.28 21.68
CA VAL A 375 3.02 22.29 20.63
C VAL A 375 2.54 20.92 21.08
N HIS A 376 1.72 20.27 20.29
CA HIS A 376 1.28 18.90 20.50
C HIS A 376 1.83 18.01 19.38
N ARG A 377 2.49 16.92 19.75
CA ARG A 377 2.95 15.91 18.80
C ARG A 377 2.01 14.71 18.81
N ARG A 378 1.55 14.30 17.63
CA ARG A 378 0.53 13.27 17.49
C ARG A 378 1.01 11.86 17.86
N ASP A 379 2.26 11.55 17.61
CA ASP A 379 2.80 10.19 17.81
C ASP A 379 2.85 9.76 19.27
N THR A 380 3.11 10.69 20.18
CA THR A 380 3.18 10.42 21.63
C THR A 380 2.04 11.05 22.43
N LEU A 381 1.25 11.94 21.82
CA LEU A 381 0.22 12.75 22.47
C LEU A 381 0.77 13.76 23.49
N GLU A 382 2.07 14.00 23.46
CA GLU A 382 2.74 14.94 24.35
C GLU A 382 2.46 16.39 23.95
N LYS A 383 2.17 17.23 24.97
CA LYS A 383 2.01 18.67 24.82
C LYS A 383 3.16 19.38 25.51
N LYS A 384 3.66 20.44 24.88
CA LYS A 384 4.78 21.22 25.43
C LYS A 384 4.63 22.68 25.06
N THR A 385 4.84 23.57 26.04
CA THR A 385 4.91 25.00 25.78
C THR A 385 6.34 25.37 25.44
N VAL A 386 6.54 25.98 24.28
CA VAL A 386 7.88 26.35 23.79
C VAL A 386 7.91 27.82 23.39
N SER A 387 9.12 28.37 23.20
CA SER A 387 9.32 29.73 22.75
C SER A 387 8.84 29.89 21.29
N LEU A 388 8.23 31.03 20.98
CA LEU A 388 7.91 31.42 19.60
C LEU A 388 9.18 31.77 18.81
N GLU A 389 10.25 32.18 19.49
CA GLU A 389 11.53 32.42 18.84
C GLU A 389 12.12 31.10 18.32
N GLY A 390 12.42 31.04 17.04
CA GLY A 390 12.96 29.82 16.40
C GLY A 390 11.95 28.71 16.22
N ILE A 391 10.66 28.99 16.28
CA ILE A 391 9.59 27.98 16.21
C ILE A 391 9.62 27.20 14.89
N ASP A 392 9.95 27.82 13.80
CA ASP A 392 10.04 27.18 12.49
C ASP A 392 11.08 26.06 12.49
N LYS A 393 12.26 26.31 13.03
CA LYS A 393 13.31 25.29 13.18
C LYS A 393 12.91 24.19 14.16
N TYR A 394 12.29 24.59 15.26
CA TYR A 394 11.79 23.63 16.26
C TYR A 394 10.81 22.63 15.61
N ILE A 395 9.87 23.14 14.83
CA ILE A 395 8.88 22.30 14.12
C ILE A 395 9.56 21.40 13.08
N GLU A 396 10.52 21.90 12.32
CA GLU A 396 11.24 21.09 11.33
C GLU A 396 11.96 19.90 12.01
N GLU A 397 12.65 20.15 13.09
CA GLU A 397 13.33 19.10 13.87
C GLU A 397 12.33 18.12 14.50
N LEU A 398 11.19 18.64 14.97
CA LEU A 398 10.13 17.82 15.54
C LEU A 398 9.52 16.89 14.50
N LEU A 399 9.27 17.36 13.30
CA LEU A 399 8.73 16.54 12.20
C LEU A 399 9.69 15.38 11.85
N VAL A 400 10.98 15.64 11.82
CA VAL A 400 11.99 14.59 11.60
C VAL A 400 11.96 13.57 12.76
N ASP A 401 11.89 14.05 13.99
CA ASP A 401 11.81 13.18 15.17
C ASP A 401 10.55 12.32 15.16
N ILE A 402 9.42 12.88 14.80
CA ILE A 402 8.15 12.15 14.69
C ILE A 402 8.25 11.04 13.64
N GLN A 403 8.79 11.35 12.45
CA GLN A 403 8.98 10.35 11.39
C GLN A 403 9.83 9.19 11.89
N ASN A 404 10.95 9.48 12.52
CA ASN A 404 11.86 8.46 13.04
C ASN A 404 11.25 7.67 14.20
N ASN A 405 10.51 8.34 15.09
CA ASN A 405 9.87 7.68 16.23
C ASN A 405 8.77 6.71 15.78
N ILE A 406 7.94 7.09 14.80
CA ILE A 406 6.91 6.22 14.25
C ILE A 406 7.54 4.94 13.67
N TYR A 407 8.62 5.08 12.91
CA TYR A 407 9.37 3.94 12.38
C TYR A 407 9.95 3.07 13.50
N GLN A 408 10.64 3.68 14.45
CA GLN A 408 11.31 2.94 15.52
C GLN A 408 10.30 2.16 16.38
N LYS A 409 9.15 2.76 16.65
CA LYS A 409 8.08 2.12 17.40
C LYS A 409 7.53 0.86 16.69
N ALA A 410 7.32 0.96 15.37
CA ALA A 410 6.90 -0.17 14.57
C ALA A 410 7.98 -1.26 14.48
N LEU A 411 9.24 -0.86 14.37
CA LEU A 411 10.38 -1.78 14.34
C LEU A 411 10.53 -2.54 15.66
N ASP A 412 10.45 -1.84 16.79
CA ASP A 412 10.54 -2.45 18.11
C ASP A 412 9.40 -3.43 18.37
N PHE A 413 8.19 -3.07 17.94
CA PHE A 413 7.03 -3.95 18.02
C PHE A 413 7.27 -5.25 17.22
N ARG A 414 7.70 -5.12 15.97
CA ARG A 414 7.99 -6.29 15.12
C ARG A 414 9.10 -7.15 15.73
N ASN A 415 10.18 -6.55 16.17
CA ASN A 415 11.32 -7.28 16.71
C ASN A 415 10.98 -8.03 18.00
N SER A 416 10.01 -7.55 18.75
CA SER A 416 9.51 -8.23 19.95
C SER A 416 8.64 -9.44 19.63
N ARG A 417 8.17 -9.57 18.37
CA ARG A 417 7.20 -10.60 17.93
C ARG A 417 7.73 -11.48 16.79
N ILE A 418 8.99 -11.37 16.47
CA ILE A 418 9.65 -12.25 15.50
C ILE A 418 10.64 -13.15 16.23
N GLU A 419 10.52 -14.47 16.07
CA GLU A 419 11.39 -15.40 16.77
C GLU A 419 11.59 -16.70 15.99
N LYS A 420 12.70 -17.39 16.27
CA LYS A 420 12.95 -18.74 15.76
C LYS A 420 12.07 -19.74 16.49
N CYS A 421 11.60 -20.77 15.78
CA CYS A 421 10.83 -21.86 16.35
C CYS A 421 11.24 -23.18 15.72
N ASP A 422 11.54 -24.18 16.56
CA ASP A 422 12.03 -25.50 16.13
C ASP A 422 11.11 -26.65 16.58
N SER A 423 10.07 -26.38 17.33
CA SER A 423 9.11 -27.35 17.82
C SER A 423 7.74 -27.14 17.18
N TRP A 424 7.17 -28.19 16.58
CA TRP A 424 5.83 -28.12 16.00
C TRP A 424 4.76 -27.77 17.04
N GLU A 425 4.87 -28.29 18.25
CA GLU A 425 3.93 -27.96 19.33
C GLU A 425 4.01 -26.48 19.72
N GLU A 426 5.20 -25.92 19.82
CA GLU A 426 5.39 -24.49 20.04
C GLU A 426 4.89 -23.66 18.88
N PHE A 427 5.10 -24.13 17.65
CA PHE A 427 4.62 -23.44 16.44
C PHE A 427 3.10 -23.26 16.47
N LYS A 428 2.37 -24.33 16.74
CA LYS A 428 0.89 -24.29 16.79
C LYS A 428 0.38 -23.32 17.84
N GLU A 429 1.06 -23.23 18.97
CA GLU A 429 0.71 -22.29 20.04
C GLU A 429 1.06 -20.85 19.68
N LYS A 430 2.31 -20.59 19.30
CA LYS A 430 2.84 -19.26 19.06
C LYS A 430 2.24 -18.59 17.83
N ILE A 431 1.91 -19.33 16.78
CA ILE A 431 1.38 -18.76 15.54
C ILE A 431 0.02 -18.07 15.77
N THR A 432 -0.76 -18.52 16.76
CA THR A 432 -2.03 -17.90 17.10
C THR A 432 -1.88 -16.64 17.97
N GLN A 433 -0.67 -16.38 18.47
CA GLN A 433 -0.37 -15.25 19.35
C GLN A 433 0.04 -13.98 18.59
N GLY A 434 -0.04 -13.99 17.27
CA GLY A 434 0.33 -12.83 16.46
C GLY A 434 1.84 -12.62 16.37
N LYS A 435 2.55 -13.66 15.96
CA LYS A 435 4.01 -13.64 15.80
C LYS A 435 4.42 -14.04 14.39
N PHE A 436 5.59 -13.54 13.97
CA PHE A 436 6.33 -14.05 12.81
C PHE A 436 7.28 -15.14 13.33
N LEU A 437 7.16 -16.34 12.81
CA LEU A 437 8.01 -17.45 13.21
C LEU A 437 9.00 -17.80 12.10
N LEU A 438 10.28 -17.82 12.46
CA LEU A 438 11.37 -18.19 11.57
C LEU A 438 11.61 -19.70 11.75
N CYS A 439 11.16 -20.51 10.81
CA CYS A 439 11.16 -21.95 10.90
C CYS A 439 11.75 -22.58 9.65
N HIS A 440 12.42 -23.71 9.84
CA HIS A 440 12.91 -24.51 8.73
C HIS A 440 11.78 -25.10 7.92
N TRP A 441 11.94 -25.10 6.62
CA TRP A 441 11.01 -25.64 5.63
C TRP A 441 11.77 -26.51 4.64
N ASP A 442 11.22 -27.68 4.30
CA ASP A 442 11.85 -28.66 3.41
C ASP A 442 11.78 -28.28 1.92
N GLY A 443 11.18 -27.13 1.59
CA GLY A 443 11.09 -26.64 0.22
C GLY A 443 9.97 -27.26 -0.61
N THR A 444 9.13 -28.12 -0.02
CA THR A 444 8.06 -28.81 -0.75
C THR A 444 6.72 -28.11 -0.59
N ALA A 445 5.95 -28.05 -1.68
CA ALA A 445 4.59 -27.52 -1.68
C ALA A 445 3.67 -28.34 -0.80
N GLU A 446 3.91 -29.65 -0.69
CA GLU A 446 3.11 -30.57 0.11
C GLU A 446 3.18 -30.22 1.60
N THR A 447 4.38 -30.03 2.14
CA THR A 447 4.57 -29.66 3.55
C THR A 447 3.99 -28.27 3.83
N GLU A 448 4.20 -27.31 2.96
CA GLU A 448 3.63 -25.96 3.04
C GLU A 448 2.09 -26.02 3.16
N GLN A 449 1.44 -26.82 2.33
CA GLN A 449 -0.01 -26.95 2.33
C GLN A 449 -0.53 -27.61 3.61
N LYS A 450 0.16 -28.61 4.13
CA LYS A 450 -0.20 -29.29 5.40
C LYS A 450 -0.14 -28.33 6.58
N ILE A 451 0.90 -27.49 6.64
CA ILE A 451 1.03 -26.48 7.69
C ILE A 451 -0.13 -25.48 7.61
N LYS A 452 -0.45 -25.02 6.41
CA LYS A 452 -1.56 -24.08 6.16
C LYS A 452 -2.91 -24.68 6.56
N ASP A 453 -3.15 -25.93 6.20
CA ASP A 453 -4.40 -26.61 6.51
C ASP A 453 -4.60 -26.78 8.01
N GLU A 454 -3.54 -27.10 8.76
CA GLU A 454 -3.61 -27.31 10.20
C GLU A 454 -3.62 -26.01 11.03
N THR A 455 -2.96 -24.95 10.56
CA THR A 455 -2.71 -23.75 11.38
C THR A 455 -3.19 -22.44 10.77
N LYS A 456 -3.53 -22.43 9.49
CA LYS A 456 -3.77 -21.23 8.65
C LYS A 456 -2.53 -20.38 8.42
N ALA A 457 -1.36 -20.78 8.91
CA ALA A 457 -0.10 -20.09 8.67
C ALA A 457 0.35 -20.28 7.23
N THR A 458 0.85 -19.22 6.62
CA THR A 458 1.44 -19.25 5.28
C THR A 458 2.90 -18.87 5.35
N ILE A 459 3.68 -19.33 4.37
CA ILE A 459 5.05 -18.84 4.18
C ILE A 459 4.95 -17.45 3.58
N ARG A 460 5.27 -16.43 4.39
CA ARG A 460 5.19 -15.05 3.95
C ARG A 460 6.29 -14.71 2.96
N CYS A 461 7.50 -15.15 3.25
CA CYS A 461 8.60 -15.05 2.33
C CYS A 461 9.80 -15.89 2.77
N ILE A 462 10.70 -16.10 1.81
CA ILE A 462 12.06 -16.60 2.02
C ILE A 462 12.94 -15.34 2.03
N PRO A 463 13.42 -14.86 3.20
CA PRO A 463 14.14 -13.60 3.29
C PRO A 463 15.41 -13.58 2.43
N VAL A 464 15.68 -12.46 1.75
CA VAL A 464 16.86 -12.32 0.89
C VAL A 464 18.12 -11.90 1.65
N ASP A 465 17.96 -11.07 2.69
CA ASP A 465 19.08 -10.41 3.38
C ASP A 465 19.31 -10.88 4.81
N SER A 466 18.65 -11.97 5.23
CA SER A 466 18.76 -12.43 6.61
C SER A 466 19.77 -13.54 6.75
N VAL A 467 20.95 -13.21 7.27
CA VAL A 467 21.99 -14.20 7.64
C VAL A 467 21.45 -15.18 8.70
N VAL A 468 20.56 -14.72 9.57
CA VAL A 468 19.94 -15.50 10.65
C VAL A 468 19.09 -16.67 10.11
N CYS A 469 18.57 -16.55 8.90
CA CYS A 469 17.73 -17.59 8.29
C CYS A 469 18.52 -18.65 7.53
N LYS A 470 19.77 -18.38 7.13
CA LYS A 470 20.59 -19.31 6.36
C LYS A 470 21.40 -20.22 7.29
N GLU A 471 20.80 -21.30 7.71
CA GLU A 471 21.43 -22.34 8.55
C GLU A 471 20.85 -23.71 8.22
N GLU A 472 21.64 -24.76 8.48
CA GLU A 472 21.18 -26.14 8.34
C GLU A 472 20.24 -26.48 9.49
N GLY A 473 19.20 -27.23 9.20
CA GLY A 473 18.23 -27.69 10.17
C GLY A 473 17.26 -28.72 9.60
N THR A 474 16.14 -28.90 10.28
CA THR A 474 15.08 -29.81 9.87
C THR A 474 13.74 -29.11 9.83
N ASP A 475 12.94 -29.41 8.80
CA ASP A 475 11.60 -28.87 8.63
C ASP A 475 10.76 -29.00 9.90
N ILE A 476 10.08 -27.92 10.26
CA ILE A 476 9.27 -27.81 11.49
C ILE A 476 8.15 -28.86 11.57
N TYR A 477 7.64 -29.31 10.42
CA TYR A 477 6.53 -30.25 10.32
C TYR A 477 6.99 -31.64 9.93
N SER A 478 7.76 -31.77 8.82
CA SER A 478 8.13 -33.06 8.23
C SER A 478 9.39 -33.68 8.84
N GLY A 479 10.24 -32.87 9.48
CA GLY A 479 11.53 -33.32 9.98
C GLY A 479 12.58 -33.58 8.92
N LYS A 480 12.28 -33.30 7.64
CA LYS A 480 13.23 -33.45 6.53
C LYS A 480 14.30 -32.36 6.56
N PRO A 481 15.47 -32.57 5.93
CA PRO A 481 16.52 -31.57 5.90
C PRO A 481 16.08 -30.24 5.29
N SER A 482 16.61 -29.15 5.84
CA SER A 482 16.37 -27.79 5.39
C SER A 482 17.66 -26.98 5.49
N HIS A 483 17.89 -26.09 4.52
CA HIS A 483 19.07 -25.23 4.44
C HIS A 483 18.82 -23.81 4.92
N GLU A 484 17.56 -23.46 5.16
CA GLU A 484 17.19 -22.10 5.61
C GLU A 484 15.85 -22.07 6.32
N ARG A 485 15.70 -21.05 7.16
CA ARG A 485 14.43 -20.71 7.77
C ARG A 485 13.66 -19.77 6.86
N VAL A 486 12.35 -19.91 6.86
CA VAL A 486 11.44 -19.02 6.17
C VAL A 486 10.52 -18.33 7.19
N VAL A 487 9.83 -17.28 6.77
CA VAL A 487 8.92 -16.52 7.63
C VAL A 487 7.51 -17.09 7.52
N PHE A 488 6.99 -17.64 8.62
CA PHE A 488 5.60 -18.07 8.74
C PHE A 488 4.81 -17.03 9.55
N ALA A 489 3.60 -16.75 9.12
CA ALA A 489 2.66 -15.91 9.86
C ALA A 489 1.22 -16.16 9.37
N ILE A 490 0.27 -15.65 10.13
CA ILE A 490 -1.13 -15.58 9.71
C ILE A 490 -1.29 -14.32 8.85
N ALA A 491 -1.95 -14.44 7.72
CA ALA A 491 -2.22 -13.30 6.84
C ALA A 491 -3.30 -12.38 7.42
N SER A 492 -3.09 -11.09 7.24
CA SER A 492 -4.06 -10.06 7.61
C SER A 492 -5.29 -10.07 6.72
#